data_36ebc5bdc18022e506e910ee88f12614
#
_entry.id   36ebc5bdc18022e506e910ee88f12614
#
_cell.length_a   1.000
_cell.length_b   1.000
_cell.length_c   1.000
_cell.angle_alpha   90.00
_cell.angle_beta   90.00
_cell.angle_gamma   90.00
#
_symmetry.space_group_name_H-M   'P 1'
#
loop_
_entity.id
_entity.type
_entity.pdbx_description
1 polymer ?
#
loop_
_entity_poly.entity_id
_entity_poly.type
_entity_poly.pdbx_seq_one_letter_code
_entity_poly.pdbx_strand_id
1 'polypeptide(L)'
;MDTCLVKTILRHPLRGKKNGLLPSPPSLSRMGLLFCIFCLLPLSAAANFNEQVAISTKAISLANTVTADPPGLMSVHYNPAGLSLLDDGKVFSNGFTVAQIVRTGRFREDPDFKGFMDMWGPGKPYNPEYPNDPNSDHGGPDPLRNTEGTTSGNILYVPFYGPISLPALPAPNLGISSRTPGSRWTFAYANYAAYGGGIEHKDTGDPLRFGCKSLYLQHMIYAAPSASYQISDTLSVGVSIGLGQTAMGIAMDQRSPNELVALTRVIGDATRDMHIPVVSDMTFPAPWLGGGLGPYEHVASFQLDMRDDFSPSYNLGLLWQPHHRFSFGMVYQSETQSEMTGDYIFHYSDQFQRHIDWNGATSYTMQGAGILGLPIKGVPFQAGTVTTTQRFPQRVQTGIMFKPFSRLKWLFDVNWTNWSIIKEDRLQFDQRIHLLQLVKLLGYTGGESTLVVERSLKDTWSFSTGLEFMVSEALSLRLGYEKRPTSLNYDLFDALYFLPENNFYGTGAELRLKNGLTIDLGLGLLVADTVKIDNNRSTNLNSTDFTKIVYNPYAGLDYEQDTTIYLASFTITMPLELQMELLEQKKEMALKLISKLKKLWPFGSKEKK
;
A
#
# COMPACT_ATOMS: atom_id res chain seq x y z
N MET A 1 -5.44 3.76 56.32
CA MET A 1 -6.36 4.74 56.91
C MET A 1 -7.32 5.10 55.81
N ASP A 2 -8.28 4.42 55.82
CA ASP A 2 -9.71 4.45 56.22
C ASP A 2 -10.55 4.92 55.04
N THR A 3 -11.26 4.01 54.43
CA THR A 3 -12.62 3.49 54.75
C THR A 3 -13.67 4.61 54.75
N CYS A 4 -14.79 4.57 54.05
CA CYS A 4 -15.98 3.77 54.34
C CYS A 4 -17.05 4.09 53.33
N LEU A 5 -17.69 3.16 52.70
CA LEU A 5 -18.97 2.47 53.02
C LEU A 5 -20.23 3.25 52.60
N VAL A 6 -20.99 2.76 51.65
CA VAL A 6 -21.93 1.63 51.63
C VAL A 6 -23.34 1.90 52.19
N LYS A 7 -24.33 1.36 51.49
CA LYS A 7 -25.69 0.91 51.87
C LYS A 7 -26.83 1.95 51.80
N THR A 8 -27.92 1.66 51.34
CA THR A 8 -28.89 0.56 51.16
C THR A 8 -30.25 1.22 51.23
N ILE A 9 -31.26 0.81 50.56
CA ILE A 9 -32.34 -0.14 50.98
C ILE A 9 -33.46 -0.16 49.94
N LEU A 10 -33.83 -1.40 49.65
CA LEU A 10 -35.08 -1.86 49.07
C LEU A 10 -36.30 -1.50 49.89
N ARG A 11 -37.46 -1.33 49.26
CA ARG A 11 -38.74 -1.94 49.68
C ARG A 11 -39.81 -1.84 48.58
N HIS A 12 -40.35 -2.97 48.22
CA HIS A 12 -41.65 -3.22 47.59
C HIS A 12 -42.81 -2.91 48.56
N PRO A 13 -44.06 -2.72 48.07
CA PRO A 13 -44.87 -3.89 47.80
C PRO A 13 -45.86 -3.81 46.62
N LEU A 14 -46.32 -5.01 46.25
CA LEU A 14 -47.30 -5.43 45.28
C LEU A 14 -48.71 -4.90 45.46
N ARG A 15 -49.46 -4.65 44.38
CA ARG A 15 -50.76 -5.22 44.03
C ARG A 15 -51.49 -4.43 42.93
N GLY A 16 -51.86 -5.12 41.86
CA GLY A 16 -53.26 -5.14 41.45
C GLY A 16 -53.55 -5.03 39.96
N LYS A 17 -53.78 -6.17 39.30
CA LYS A 17 -54.78 -6.46 38.25
C LYS A 17 -54.79 -5.74 36.89
N LYS A 18 -54.51 -6.56 35.86
CA LYS A 18 -55.21 -6.78 34.56
C LYS A 18 -55.74 -5.59 33.78
N ASN A 19 -55.17 -5.37 32.59
CA ASN A 19 -55.90 -5.51 31.32
C ASN A 19 -54.89 -5.48 30.16
N GLY A 20 -55.06 -6.40 29.20
CA GLY A 20 -54.22 -6.56 28.06
C GLY A 20 -54.41 -5.41 27.07
N LEU A 21 -53.27 -4.90 26.62
CA LEU A 21 -53.13 -4.10 25.40
C LEU A 21 -51.84 -4.54 24.72
N LEU A 22 -51.95 -4.91 23.47
CA LEU A 22 -50.83 -5.24 22.57
C LEU A 22 -49.79 -4.12 22.61
N PRO A 23 -48.47 -4.44 22.57
CA PRO A 23 -47.45 -3.39 22.51
C PRO A 23 -47.52 -2.67 21.17
N SER A 24 -47.69 -1.35 21.22
CA SER A 24 -47.54 -0.47 20.06
C SER A 24 -46.12 -0.56 19.52
N PRO A 25 -45.92 -0.44 18.19
CA PRO A 25 -44.58 -0.48 17.60
C PRO A 25 -43.74 0.71 18.11
N PRO A 26 -42.42 0.53 18.32
CA PRO A 26 -41.57 1.61 18.81
C PRO A 26 -41.57 2.78 17.83
N SER A 27 -41.80 3.98 18.37
CA SER A 27 -41.85 5.20 17.58
C SER A 27 -40.52 5.46 16.87
N LEU A 28 -40.57 5.88 15.61
CA LEU A 28 -39.43 6.25 14.75
C LEU A 28 -38.39 7.19 15.41
N SER A 29 -38.82 7.95 16.43
CA SER A 29 -37.95 8.87 17.19
C SER A 29 -36.90 8.15 18.08
N ARG A 30 -37.19 6.93 18.57
CA ARG A 30 -36.22 6.16 19.38
C ARG A 30 -35.18 5.42 18.55
N MET A 31 -35.51 5.03 17.32
CA MET A 31 -34.54 4.48 16.39
C MET A 31 -33.55 5.54 15.85
N GLY A 32 -34.04 6.77 15.64
CA GLY A 32 -33.18 7.90 15.23
C GLY A 32 -32.18 8.31 16.31
N LEU A 33 -32.54 8.22 17.59
CA LEU A 33 -31.63 8.58 18.68
C LEU A 33 -30.53 7.54 18.93
N LEU A 34 -30.83 6.25 18.76
CA LEU A 34 -29.81 5.18 18.81
C LEU A 34 -28.83 5.25 17.65
N PHE A 35 -29.27 5.70 16.47
CA PHE A 35 -28.43 5.87 15.31
C PHE A 35 -27.49 7.09 15.42
N CYS A 36 -27.94 8.18 16.03
CA CYS A 36 -27.13 9.37 16.30
C CYS A 36 -26.04 9.14 17.38
N ILE A 37 -26.24 8.21 18.32
CA ILE A 37 -25.25 7.92 19.38
C ILE A 37 -24.10 7.06 18.83
N PHE A 38 -24.33 6.25 17.80
CA PHE A 38 -23.28 5.46 17.15
C PHE A 38 -22.34 6.31 16.27
N CYS A 39 -22.77 7.49 15.83
CA CYS A 39 -21.97 8.41 14.99
C CYS A 39 -21.03 9.33 15.78
N LEU A 40 -20.98 9.26 17.12
CA LEU A 40 -20.24 10.21 17.97
C LEU A 40 -19.06 9.62 18.74
N LEU A 41 -18.62 8.40 18.42
CA LEU A 41 -17.38 7.87 18.99
C LEU A 41 -16.21 8.16 18.03
N PRO A 42 -15.23 8.99 18.41
CA PRO A 42 -13.99 9.12 17.67
C PRO A 42 -13.15 7.86 17.92
N LEU A 43 -13.32 6.83 17.08
CA LEU A 43 -12.40 5.71 17.01
C LEU A 43 -11.28 6.10 16.05
N SER A 44 -10.15 6.52 16.61
CA SER A 44 -8.92 6.73 15.88
C SER A 44 -8.35 5.38 15.46
N ALA A 45 -8.15 5.19 14.19
CA ALA A 45 -7.59 3.96 13.65
C ALA A 45 -6.86 4.20 12.30
N ALA A 46 -6.06 3.32 11.85
CA ALA A 46 -4.89 3.52 10.97
C ALA A 46 -4.84 2.74 9.61
N ALA A 47 -4.50 3.29 8.44
CA ALA A 47 -4.42 2.69 7.10
C ALA A 47 -2.99 2.52 6.52
N ASN A 48 -2.74 1.54 5.60
CA ASN A 48 -1.42 1.13 5.13
C ASN A 48 -1.35 0.90 3.60
N PHE A 49 -0.10 0.76 3.05
CA PHE A 49 0.24 0.51 1.64
C PHE A 49 -0.45 -0.73 1.02
N ASN A 50 -0.68 -1.78 1.79
CA ASN A 50 -1.33 -3.02 1.35
C ASN A 50 -2.86 -2.91 1.34
N GLU A 51 -3.44 -1.71 1.29
CA GLU A 51 -4.88 -1.55 1.29
C GLU A 51 -5.51 -1.77 -0.08
N GLN A 52 -6.67 -2.42 -0.06
CA GLN A 52 -7.56 -2.46 -1.21
C GLN A 52 -8.25 -1.11 -1.37
N VAL A 53 -7.95 -0.39 -2.43
CA VAL A 53 -8.65 0.87 -2.68
C VAL A 53 -10.06 0.60 -3.21
N ALA A 54 -10.22 -0.04 -4.35
CA ALA A 54 -11.47 -0.59 -4.89
C ALA A 54 -11.18 -1.26 -6.25
N ILE A 55 -11.80 -2.39 -6.54
CA ILE A 55 -11.55 -3.20 -7.74
C ILE A 55 -12.76 -3.33 -8.67
N SER A 56 -13.88 -2.72 -8.35
CA SER A 56 -15.05 -2.71 -9.25
C SER A 56 -15.65 -1.32 -9.34
N THR A 57 -16.23 -1.00 -10.49
CA THR A 57 -16.85 0.30 -10.76
C THR A 57 -17.98 0.62 -9.77
N LYS A 58 -18.84 -0.37 -9.44
CA LYS A 58 -19.90 -0.20 -8.43
C LYS A 58 -19.30 0.06 -7.04
N ALA A 59 -18.23 -0.66 -6.66
CA ALA A 59 -17.57 -0.45 -5.37
C ALA A 59 -16.90 0.92 -5.29
N ILE A 60 -16.23 1.39 -6.36
CA ILE A 60 -15.70 2.76 -6.45
C ILE A 60 -16.83 3.77 -6.24
N SER A 61 -17.95 3.60 -6.96
CA SER A 61 -19.09 4.53 -6.92
C SER A 61 -19.75 4.62 -5.54
N LEU A 62 -19.70 3.55 -4.75
CA LEU A 62 -20.29 3.43 -3.41
C LEU A 62 -19.25 3.46 -2.29
N ALA A 63 -18.00 3.85 -2.59
CA ALA A 63 -16.90 3.85 -1.64
C ALA A 63 -16.83 2.54 -0.82
N ASN A 64 -16.76 1.40 -1.54
CA ASN A 64 -16.71 0.02 -1.02
C ASN A 64 -17.91 -0.47 -0.19
N THR A 65 -19.00 0.29 -0.10
CA THR A 65 -20.21 -0.11 0.62
C THR A 65 -21.03 -1.07 -0.23
N VAL A 66 -20.61 -2.34 -0.31
CA VAL A 66 -21.18 -3.31 -1.25
C VAL A 66 -21.37 -4.71 -0.65
N THR A 67 -21.15 -4.90 0.64
CA THR A 67 -21.20 -6.22 1.28
C THR A 67 -22.60 -6.85 1.25
N ALA A 68 -23.65 -6.03 1.42
CA ALA A 68 -25.06 -6.45 1.41
C ALA A 68 -25.76 -6.29 0.05
N ASP A 69 -25.12 -5.61 -0.92
CA ASP A 69 -25.55 -5.48 -2.32
C ASP A 69 -24.34 -5.64 -3.25
N PRO A 70 -23.78 -6.87 -3.35
CA PRO A 70 -22.50 -7.11 -4.00
C PRO A 70 -22.45 -6.73 -5.48
N PRO A 71 -21.25 -6.38 -6.01
CA PRO A 71 -21.11 -5.74 -7.30
C PRO A 71 -21.10 -6.73 -8.47
N GLY A 72 -22.23 -7.33 -8.77
CA GLY A 72 -22.38 -8.22 -9.92
C GLY A 72 -21.35 -9.36 -9.93
N LEU A 73 -20.59 -9.51 -11.00
CA LEU A 73 -19.61 -10.59 -11.14
C LEU A 73 -18.39 -10.40 -10.20
N MET A 74 -18.05 -9.16 -9.82
CA MET A 74 -17.01 -8.89 -8.83
C MET A 74 -17.43 -9.27 -7.38
N SER A 75 -18.63 -9.80 -7.19
CA SER A 75 -19.00 -10.51 -5.96
C SER A 75 -18.01 -11.61 -5.58
N VAL A 76 -17.29 -12.21 -6.54
CA VAL A 76 -16.21 -13.17 -6.29
C VAL A 76 -15.19 -12.66 -5.27
N HIS A 77 -14.97 -11.34 -5.24
CA HIS A 77 -14.08 -10.69 -4.29
C HIS A 77 -14.81 -10.14 -3.07
N TYR A 78 -15.89 -9.32 -3.30
CA TYR A 78 -16.54 -8.57 -2.22
C TYR A 78 -17.47 -9.41 -1.35
N ASN A 79 -18.26 -10.30 -1.93
CA ASN A 79 -19.11 -11.26 -1.22
C ASN A 79 -19.57 -12.37 -2.18
N PRO A 80 -18.93 -13.54 -2.19
CA PRO A 80 -19.25 -14.61 -3.14
C PRO A 80 -20.71 -15.10 -3.11
N ALA A 81 -21.42 -14.94 -1.98
CA ALA A 81 -22.85 -15.24 -1.91
C ALA A 81 -23.69 -14.37 -2.87
N GLY A 82 -23.20 -13.17 -3.23
CA GLY A 82 -23.86 -12.27 -4.18
C GLY A 82 -23.92 -12.80 -5.61
N LEU A 83 -23.14 -13.82 -5.97
CA LEU A 83 -23.26 -14.49 -7.28
C LEU A 83 -24.66 -15.11 -7.48
N SER A 84 -25.36 -15.44 -6.40
CA SER A 84 -26.75 -15.93 -6.44
C SER A 84 -27.75 -14.89 -6.97
N LEU A 85 -27.37 -13.61 -7.02
CA LEU A 85 -28.21 -12.52 -7.54
C LEU A 85 -28.03 -12.29 -9.05
N LEU A 86 -27.06 -12.97 -9.68
CA LEU A 86 -26.87 -12.86 -11.13
C LEU A 86 -28.00 -13.54 -11.89
N ASP A 87 -28.28 -13.01 -13.07
CA ASP A 87 -29.29 -13.54 -13.97
C ASP A 87 -28.96 -14.99 -14.40
N ASP A 88 -29.99 -15.74 -14.77
CA ASP A 88 -29.84 -17.06 -15.37
C ASP A 88 -29.11 -16.97 -16.73
N GLY A 89 -28.43 -18.04 -17.12
CA GLY A 89 -27.61 -18.10 -18.33
C GLY A 89 -26.13 -17.85 -18.03
N LYS A 90 -25.44 -17.39 -19.05
CA LYS A 90 -24.01 -17.02 -18.97
C LYS A 90 -23.86 -15.51 -19.09
N VAL A 91 -23.20 -14.91 -18.11
CA VAL A 91 -22.94 -13.46 -18.07
C VAL A 91 -21.45 -13.22 -18.17
N PHE A 92 -21.07 -12.30 -19.05
CA PHE A 92 -19.72 -11.82 -19.25
C PHE A 92 -19.59 -10.39 -18.70
N SER A 93 -18.50 -10.10 -17.99
CA SER A 93 -18.19 -8.76 -17.50
C SER A 93 -16.75 -8.41 -17.78
N ASN A 94 -16.52 -7.18 -18.23
CA ASN A 94 -15.20 -6.60 -18.45
C ASN A 94 -15.18 -5.20 -17.88
N GLY A 95 -14.28 -4.96 -16.95
CA GLY A 95 -14.08 -3.67 -16.32
C GLY A 95 -12.63 -3.19 -16.43
N PHE A 96 -12.47 -1.88 -16.31
CA PHE A 96 -11.18 -1.23 -16.34
C PHE A 96 -11.17 -0.05 -15.38
N THR A 97 -10.21 -0.04 -14.47
CA THR A 97 -9.99 1.05 -13.52
C THR A 97 -8.65 1.70 -13.81
N VAL A 98 -8.59 3.01 -13.72
CA VAL A 98 -7.36 3.81 -13.74
C VAL A 98 -7.22 4.48 -12.40
N ALA A 99 -6.03 4.34 -11.77
CA ALA A 99 -5.69 4.98 -10.51
C ALA A 99 -4.45 5.86 -10.68
N GLN A 100 -4.50 7.10 -10.20
CA GLN A 100 -3.36 7.99 -10.12
C GLN A 100 -3.07 8.31 -8.66
N ILE A 101 -1.86 7.97 -8.20
CA ILE A 101 -1.39 8.24 -6.84
C ILE A 101 -0.50 9.46 -6.89
N VAL A 102 -0.81 10.47 -6.09
CA VAL A 102 -0.03 11.69 -5.93
C VAL A 102 0.35 11.81 -4.46
N ARG A 103 1.65 11.78 -4.17
CA ARG A 103 2.21 11.99 -2.85
C ARG A 103 3.15 13.18 -2.89
N THR A 104 3.04 14.08 -1.92
CA THR A 104 3.97 15.18 -1.69
C THR A 104 4.54 15.06 -0.29
N GLY A 105 5.87 15.03 -0.15
CA GLY A 105 6.58 15.05 1.12
C GLY A 105 7.35 16.35 1.27
N ARG A 106 7.29 16.97 2.46
CA ARG A 106 7.95 18.23 2.80
C ARG A 106 8.86 18.00 3.98
N PHE A 107 10.06 18.55 3.88
CA PHE A 107 11.08 18.47 4.92
C PHE A 107 11.32 19.86 5.47
N ARG A 108 11.17 20.02 6.78
CA ARG A 108 11.37 21.27 7.49
C ARG A 108 12.52 21.14 8.46
N GLU A 109 13.16 22.24 8.78
CA GLU A 109 14.14 22.30 9.84
C GLU A 109 13.45 22.05 11.18
N ASP A 110 13.97 21.10 11.98
CA ASP A 110 13.56 20.95 13.38
C ASP A 110 14.19 22.11 14.18
N PRO A 111 13.40 23.00 14.78
CA PRO A 111 13.91 24.17 15.49
C PRO A 111 14.76 23.83 16.71
N ASP A 112 14.62 22.62 17.26
CA ASP A 112 15.34 22.14 18.44
C ASP A 112 16.63 21.39 18.07
N PHE A 113 16.81 21.02 16.79
CA PHE A 113 17.98 20.30 16.29
C PHE A 113 18.95 21.23 15.55
N LYS A 114 20.17 21.39 16.07
CA LYS A 114 21.17 22.30 15.52
C LYS A 114 22.11 21.67 14.49
N GLY A 115 22.04 20.37 14.30
CA GLY A 115 22.90 19.62 13.38
C GLY A 115 23.91 18.71 14.09
N PHE A 116 24.36 17.67 13.39
CA PHE A 116 25.24 16.64 13.96
C PHE A 116 26.66 17.13 14.26
N MET A 117 27.08 18.23 13.67
CA MET A 117 28.44 18.75 13.83
C MET A 117 28.60 19.78 14.94
N ASP A 118 27.50 20.34 15.46
CA ASP A 118 27.54 21.32 16.56
C ASP A 118 28.19 20.76 17.84
N MET A 119 28.18 19.43 18.02
CA MET A 119 28.87 18.77 19.12
C MET A 119 30.39 18.86 19.02
N TRP A 120 30.96 19.08 17.83
CA TRP A 120 32.39 19.01 17.56
C TRP A 120 33.04 20.39 17.34
N GLY A 121 32.29 21.47 17.56
CA GLY A 121 32.72 22.86 17.42
C GLY A 121 31.98 23.65 16.37
N PRO A 122 32.12 24.98 16.35
CA PRO A 122 31.46 25.82 15.36
C PRO A 122 32.02 25.46 13.98
N GLY A 123 31.21 24.75 13.23
CA GLY A 123 31.55 24.36 11.89
C GLY A 123 31.70 25.55 10.95
N LYS A 124 32.42 25.36 9.84
CA LYS A 124 32.47 26.31 8.74
C LYS A 124 31.29 26.08 7.82
N PRO A 125 30.71 27.12 7.21
CA PRO A 125 29.56 26.98 6.29
C PRO A 125 29.89 26.04 5.14
N TYR A 126 29.00 25.07 4.85
CA TYR A 126 29.10 24.22 3.66
C TYR A 126 29.19 25.06 2.40
N ASN A 127 30.25 24.90 1.61
CA ASN A 127 30.40 25.51 0.32
C ASN A 127 30.04 24.49 -0.79
N PRO A 128 28.88 24.64 -1.46
CA PRO A 128 28.48 23.74 -2.53
C PRO A 128 29.37 23.81 -3.78
N GLU A 129 30.14 24.89 -3.98
CA GLU A 129 31.12 24.99 -5.06
C GLU A 129 32.35 24.10 -4.86
N TYR A 130 32.66 23.78 -3.60
CA TYR A 130 33.83 22.97 -3.26
C TYR A 130 33.44 21.87 -2.27
N PRO A 131 32.61 20.90 -2.68
CA PRO A 131 32.10 19.83 -1.78
C PRO A 131 33.22 18.94 -1.21
N ASN A 132 34.40 18.98 -1.81
CA ASN A 132 35.60 18.25 -1.36
C ASN A 132 36.68 19.16 -0.74
N ASP A 133 36.40 20.44 -0.48
CA ASP A 133 37.33 21.33 0.22
C ASP A 133 37.46 20.86 1.67
N PRO A 134 38.68 20.51 2.13
CA PRO A 134 38.92 20.13 3.53
C PRO A 134 38.58 21.24 4.54
N ASN A 135 38.42 22.48 4.07
CA ASN A 135 38.00 23.62 4.86
C ASN A 135 36.51 23.90 4.73
N SER A 136 35.79 23.23 3.83
CA SER A 136 34.34 23.34 3.76
C SER A 136 33.71 22.59 4.91
N ASP A 137 32.75 23.23 5.55
CA ASP A 137 32.06 22.66 6.69
C ASP A 137 31.13 21.53 6.25
N HIS A 138 31.46 20.32 6.66
CA HIS A 138 30.62 19.14 6.49
C HIS A 138 29.54 19.03 7.58
N GLY A 139 29.40 20.05 8.40
CA GLY A 139 28.54 20.14 9.56
C GLY A 139 27.46 21.20 9.49
N GLY A 140 27.26 21.80 8.33
CA GLY A 140 26.12 22.70 8.12
C GLY A 140 24.78 22.00 8.31
N PRO A 141 23.69 22.76 8.28
CA PRO A 141 22.35 22.20 8.36
C PRO A 141 22.10 21.25 7.19
N ASP A 142 21.22 20.29 7.39
CA ASP A 142 20.86 19.31 6.35
C ASP A 142 20.46 20.03 5.05
N PRO A 143 21.09 19.72 3.90
CA PRO A 143 20.75 20.33 2.62
C PRO A 143 19.32 20.07 2.14
N LEU A 144 18.62 19.09 2.73
CA LEU A 144 17.21 18.80 2.45
C LEU A 144 16.23 19.64 3.27
N ARG A 145 16.70 20.43 4.23
CA ARG A 145 15.81 21.33 4.98
C ARG A 145 15.04 22.27 4.05
N ASN A 146 13.77 22.49 4.36
CA ASN A 146 12.87 23.36 3.60
C ASN A 146 12.75 23.00 2.12
N THR A 147 12.86 21.70 1.81
CA THR A 147 12.63 21.15 0.48
C THR A 147 11.32 20.34 0.43
N GLU A 148 10.84 20.11 -0.77
CA GLU A 148 9.69 19.23 -1.02
C GLU A 148 9.95 18.34 -2.23
N GLY A 149 9.30 17.16 -2.22
CA GLY A 149 9.29 16.23 -3.35
C GLY A 149 7.88 15.75 -3.64
N THR A 150 7.59 15.48 -4.91
CA THR A 150 6.27 15.03 -5.36
C THR A 150 6.42 13.85 -6.32
N THR A 151 5.48 12.89 -6.25
CA THR A 151 5.41 11.77 -7.17
C THR A 151 5.48 12.23 -8.62
N SER A 152 6.44 11.70 -9.38
CA SER A 152 6.65 12.02 -10.80
C SER A 152 5.96 11.00 -11.74
N GLY A 153 5.57 9.84 -11.24
CA GLY A 153 4.91 8.78 -11.99
C GLY A 153 4.40 7.66 -11.11
N ASN A 154 3.70 6.73 -11.73
CA ASN A 154 3.18 5.53 -11.07
C ASN A 154 3.82 4.30 -11.70
N ILE A 155 4.12 3.27 -10.91
CA ILE A 155 4.77 2.05 -11.39
C ILE A 155 3.78 0.90 -11.36
N LEU A 156 3.69 0.19 -12.49
CA LEU A 156 2.97 -1.06 -12.64
C LEU A 156 3.96 -2.19 -12.96
N TYR A 157 3.86 -3.31 -12.26
CA TYR A 157 4.55 -4.53 -12.66
C TYR A 157 3.73 -5.27 -13.72
N VAL A 158 4.31 -5.50 -14.88
CA VAL A 158 3.72 -6.28 -15.97
C VAL A 158 4.35 -7.67 -15.98
N PRO A 159 3.56 -8.75 -15.78
CA PRO A 159 4.09 -10.12 -15.82
C PRO A 159 4.92 -10.37 -17.08
N PHE A 160 6.05 -11.05 -16.93
CA PHE A 160 7.04 -11.38 -17.98
C PHE A 160 7.80 -10.18 -18.57
N TYR A 161 7.43 -8.93 -18.27
CA TYR A 161 8.08 -7.73 -18.77
C TYR A 161 8.83 -6.97 -17.66
N GLY A 162 8.31 -6.98 -16.45
CA GLY A 162 8.84 -6.24 -15.30
C GLY A 162 8.11 -4.92 -15.01
N PRO A 163 8.69 -4.06 -14.15
CA PRO A 163 8.10 -2.78 -13.79
C PRO A 163 8.14 -1.78 -14.93
N ILE A 164 7.04 -1.06 -15.14
CA ILE A 164 6.91 0.04 -16.10
C ILE A 164 6.37 1.29 -15.41
N SER A 165 6.89 2.45 -15.80
CA SER A 165 6.42 3.73 -15.32
C SER A 165 5.31 4.29 -16.23
N LEU A 166 4.21 4.71 -15.62
CA LEU A 166 3.02 5.23 -16.29
C LEU A 166 2.52 6.49 -15.59
N PRO A 167 1.78 7.37 -16.28
CA PRO A 167 1.11 8.50 -15.64
C PRO A 167 0.06 8.07 -14.60
N ALA A 168 -0.58 6.91 -14.81
CA ALA A 168 -1.59 6.32 -13.93
C ALA A 168 -1.60 4.79 -14.08
N LEU A 169 -2.06 4.09 -13.05
CA LEU A 169 -2.09 2.62 -12.97
C LEU A 169 -3.35 2.05 -13.62
N PRO A 170 -3.26 1.26 -14.68
CA PRO A 170 -4.40 0.52 -15.21
C PRO A 170 -4.63 -0.77 -14.42
N ALA A 171 -5.88 -1.05 -14.06
CA ALA A 171 -6.30 -2.28 -13.37
C ALA A 171 -7.50 -2.88 -14.11
N PRO A 172 -7.28 -3.82 -15.05
CA PRO A 172 -8.38 -4.54 -15.70
C PRO A 172 -9.00 -5.56 -14.74
N ASN A 173 -10.30 -5.79 -14.89
CA ASN A 173 -10.99 -6.93 -14.32
C ASN A 173 -11.86 -7.60 -15.39
N LEU A 174 -11.88 -8.92 -15.37
CA LEU A 174 -12.60 -9.72 -16.35
C LEU A 174 -13.26 -10.89 -15.61
N GLY A 175 -14.46 -11.27 -16.05
CA GLY A 175 -15.08 -12.46 -15.50
C GLY A 175 -16.23 -12.99 -16.33
N ILE A 176 -16.61 -14.21 -15.98
CA ILE A 176 -17.75 -14.92 -16.54
C ILE A 176 -18.48 -15.67 -15.42
N SER A 177 -19.80 -15.71 -15.50
CA SER A 177 -20.61 -16.55 -14.63
C SER A 177 -21.51 -17.47 -15.46
N SER A 178 -22.01 -18.51 -14.81
CA SER A 178 -22.95 -19.45 -15.40
C SER A 178 -23.94 -19.94 -14.34
N ARG A 179 -25.23 -19.77 -14.62
CA ARG A 179 -26.33 -20.28 -13.83
C ARG A 179 -27.34 -20.97 -14.75
N THR A 180 -27.62 -22.25 -14.50
CA THR A 180 -28.67 -22.96 -15.21
C THR A 180 -30.03 -22.50 -14.70
N PRO A 181 -31.02 -22.19 -15.56
CA PRO A 181 -32.36 -21.79 -15.14
C PRO A 181 -32.96 -22.79 -14.13
N GLY A 182 -33.46 -22.25 -13.01
CA GLY A 182 -34.01 -23.04 -11.90
C GLY A 182 -32.96 -23.70 -11.00
N SER A 183 -31.65 -23.54 -11.25
CA SER A 183 -30.60 -24.03 -10.38
C SER A 183 -30.42 -23.13 -9.17
N ARG A 184 -30.13 -23.72 -8.01
CA ARG A 184 -29.67 -23.02 -6.79
C ARG A 184 -28.18 -22.70 -6.81
N TRP A 185 -27.42 -23.25 -7.76
CA TRP A 185 -26.00 -23.04 -7.93
C TRP A 185 -25.71 -21.97 -8.98
N THR A 186 -24.78 -21.08 -8.66
CA THR A 186 -24.16 -20.16 -9.62
C THR A 186 -22.65 -20.34 -9.54
N PHE A 187 -22.02 -20.54 -10.68
CA PHE A 187 -20.57 -20.63 -10.80
C PHE A 187 -20.03 -19.40 -11.48
N ALA A 188 -18.83 -18.97 -11.07
CA ALA A 188 -18.17 -17.84 -11.69
C ALA A 188 -16.66 -18.06 -11.74
N TYR A 189 -16.02 -17.30 -12.63
CA TYR A 189 -14.58 -17.17 -12.73
C TYR A 189 -14.25 -15.71 -12.99
N ALA A 190 -13.25 -15.17 -12.31
CA ALA A 190 -12.79 -13.81 -12.54
C ALA A 190 -11.27 -13.70 -12.38
N ASN A 191 -10.70 -12.65 -12.98
CA ASN A 191 -9.37 -12.15 -12.69
C ASN A 191 -9.43 -10.65 -12.38
N TYR A 192 -8.57 -10.19 -11.47
CA TYR A 192 -8.54 -8.80 -11.01
C TYR A 192 -7.28 -8.51 -10.20
N ALA A 193 -6.90 -7.24 -10.08
CA ALA A 193 -5.86 -6.80 -9.17
C ALA A 193 -6.48 -6.57 -7.77
N ALA A 194 -6.17 -7.44 -6.80
CA ALA A 194 -6.71 -7.34 -5.44
C ALA A 194 -6.05 -6.19 -4.68
N TYR A 195 -4.74 -6.05 -4.81
CA TYR A 195 -3.93 -4.96 -4.26
C TYR A 195 -3.03 -4.45 -5.37
N GLY A 196 -2.78 -3.16 -5.40
CA GLY A 196 -1.85 -2.60 -6.37
C GLY A 196 -1.62 -1.12 -6.13
N GLY A 197 -0.36 -0.77 -6.05
CA GLY A 197 0.10 0.60 -5.97
C GLY A 197 1.57 0.65 -6.33
N GLY A 198 1.96 1.73 -6.97
CA GLY A 198 3.37 2.01 -7.25
C GLY A 198 3.56 3.48 -7.54
N ILE A 199 4.61 4.04 -7.01
CA ILE A 199 4.99 5.45 -7.15
C ILE A 199 6.47 5.56 -7.44
N GLU A 200 6.86 6.64 -8.11
CA GLU A 200 8.26 6.96 -8.35
C GLU A 200 8.55 8.47 -8.26
N HIS A 201 9.79 8.76 -7.92
CA HIS A 201 10.39 10.09 -7.87
C HIS A 201 11.60 10.07 -8.79
N LYS A 202 11.42 10.54 -10.04
CA LYS A 202 12.45 10.49 -11.11
C LYS A 202 13.52 11.55 -10.98
N ASP A 203 13.18 12.69 -10.37
CA ASP A 203 14.12 13.78 -10.22
C ASP A 203 15.24 13.37 -9.26
N THR A 204 16.48 13.50 -9.72
CA THR A 204 17.67 13.28 -8.90
C THR A 204 17.81 14.31 -7.78
N GLY A 205 17.14 15.45 -7.89
CA GLY A 205 17.01 16.47 -6.85
C GLY A 205 15.89 16.20 -5.84
N ASP A 206 14.97 15.25 -6.10
CA ASP A 206 13.84 14.97 -5.20
C ASP A 206 14.33 14.48 -3.83
N PRO A 207 13.99 15.16 -2.73
CA PRO A 207 14.41 14.79 -1.39
C PRO A 207 13.87 13.45 -0.94
N LEU A 208 12.72 13.02 -1.45
CA LEU A 208 12.10 11.73 -1.11
C LEU A 208 12.89 10.52 -1.59
N ARG A 209 13.84 10.69 -2.52
CA ARG A 209 14.66 9.57 -3.04
C ARG A 209 15.42 8.80 -1.94
N PHE A 210 15.73 9.43 -0.81
CA PHE A 210 16.42 8.78 0.30
C PHE A 210 15.50 7.91 1.17
N GLY A 211 14.19 8.12 1.11
CA GLY A 211 13.22 7.25 1.79
C GLY A 211 12.47 6.34 0.83
N CYS A 212 12.21 6.82 -0.39
CA CYS A 212 11.49 6.08 -1.43
C CYS A 212 11.72 6.74 -2.79
N LYS A 213 12.68 6.27 -3.56
CA LYS A 213 12.88 6.72 -4.95
C LYS A 213 11.85 6.09 -5.87
N SER A 214 11.58 4.80 -5.67
CA SER A 214 10.46 4.11 -6.29
C SER A 214 10.01 2.94 -5.41
N LEU A 215 8.73 2.64 -5.50
CA LEU A 215 8.11 1.54 -4.79
C LEU A 215 6.94 1.04 -5.60
N TYR A 216 6.81 -0.28 -5.75
CA TYR A 216 5.56 -0.90 -6.15
C TYR A 216 5.31 -2.16 -5.31
N LEU A 217 4.03 -2.41 -5.02
CA LEU A 217 3.53 -3.67 -4.50
C LEU A 217 2.23 -3.99 -5.22
N GLN A 218 2.16 -5.17 -5.82
CA GLN A 218 1.03 -5.61 -6.59
C GLN A 218 0.70 -7.06 -6.24
N HIS A 219 -0.57 -7.32 -5.93
CA HIS A 219 -1.11 -8.68 -5.81
C HIS A 219 -2.26 -8.85 -6.80
N MET A 220 -2.05 -9.68 -7.81
CA MET A 220 -2.97 -9.92 -8.90
C MET A 220 -3.56 -11.32 -8.78
N ILE A 221 -4.88 -11.42 -8.70
CA ILE A 221 -5.61 -12.68 -8.79
C ILE A 221 -5.82 -12.98 -10.28
N TYR A 222 -5.03 -13.92 -10.80
CA TYR A 222 -5.13 -14.34 -12.20
C TYR A 222 -6.21 -15.39 -12.44
N ALA A 223 -6.71 -16.03 -11.38
CA ALA A 223 -7.83 -16.97 -11.43
C ALA A 223 -8.60 -16.98 -10.11
N ALA A 224 -9.91 -16.76 -10.16
CA ALA A 224 -10.80 -16.86 -9.01
C ALA A 224 -12.02 -17.75 -9.33
N PRO A 225 -11.88 -19.10 -9.40
CA PRO A 225 -13.01 -20.00 -9.45
C PRO A 225 -13.87 -19.80 -8.20
N SER A 226 -15.19 -19.64 -8.41
CA SER A 226 -16.12 -19.28 -7.36
C SER A 226 -17.45 -19.99 -7.55
N ALA A 227 -18.13 -20.25 -6.43
CA ALA A 227 -19.46 -20.83 -6.44
C ALA A 227 -20.34 -20.18 -5.36
N SER A 228 -21.61 -20.00 -5.66
CA SER A 228 -22.61 -19.66 -4.66
C SER A 228 -23.78 -20.65 -4.70
N TYR A 229 -24.41 -20.84 -3.54
CA TYR A 229 -25.53 -21.73 -3.35
C TYR A 229 -26.66 -21.03 -2.60
N GLN A 230 -27.85 -21.03 -3.19
CA GLN A 230 -29.07 -20.54 -2.53
C GLN A 230 -29.63 -21.64 -1.61
N ILE A 231 -29.38 -21.48 -0.30
CA ILE A 231 -29.91 -22.39 0.74
C ILE A 231 -31.44 -22.30 0.76
N SER A 232 -31.97 -21.08 0.69
CA SER A 232 -33.39 -20.76 0.60
C SER A 232 -33.60 -19.55 -0.31
N ASP A 233 -34.84 -19.15 -0.54
CA ASP A 233 -35.17 -17.94 -1.33
C ASP A 233 -34.65 -16.65 -0.69
N THR A 234 -34.25 -16.70 0.61
CA THR A 234 -33.77 -15.53 1.34
C THR A 234 -32.32 -15.63 1.80
N LEU A 235 -31.68 -16.80 1.68
CA LEU A 235 -30.33 -17.04 2.22
C LEU A 235 -29.44 -17.71 1.18
N SER A 236 -28.31 -17.08 0.92
CA SER A 236 -27.26 -17.59 0.05
C SER A 236 -25.91 -17.62 0.76
N VAL A 237 -25.08 -18.58 0.40
CA VAL A 237 -23.67 -18.67 0.79
C VAL A 237 -22.80 -18.76 -0.45
N GLY A 238 -21.54 -18.39 -0.33
CA GLY A 238 -20.61 -18.47 -1.46
C GLY A 238 -19.17 -18.64 -1.03
N VAL A 239 -18.37 -19.19 -1.94
CA VAL A 239 -16.93 -19.35 -1.80
C VAL A 239 -16.23 -18.92 -3.09
N SER A 240 -15.09 -18.28 -2.93
CA SER A 240 -14.17 -17.95 -4.02
C SER A 240 -12.75 -18.36 -3.60
N ILE A 241 -12.01 -18.99 -4.51
CA ILE A 241 -10.60 -19.35 -4.30
C ILE A 241 -9.77 -18.49 -5.24
N GLY A 242 -8.95 -17.59 -4.71
CA GLY A 242 -8.07 -16.75 -5.48
C GLY A 242 -6.71 -17.42 -5.66
N LEU A 243 -6.28 -17.59 -6.92
CA LEU A 243 -4.90 -17.94 -7.26
C LEU A 243 -4.20 -16.67 -7.71
N GLY A 244 -3.23 -16.23 -6.92
CA GLY A 244 -2.60 -14.92 -7.09
C GLY A 244 -1.11 -14.99 -7.36
N GLN A 245 -0.59 -13.88 -7.86
CA GLN A 245 0.82 -13.55 -8.00
C GLN A 245 1.09 -12.26 -7.27
N THR A 246 2.20 -12.20 -6.53
CA THR A 246 2.67 -10.96 -5.86
C THR A 246 3.97 -10.51 -6.50
N ALA A 247 4.12 -9.21 -6.72
CA ALA A 247 5.36 -8.59 -7.15
C ALA A 247 5.63 -7.33 -6.34
N MET A 248 6.88 -7.11 -5.94
CA MET A 248 7.33 -5.96 -5.17
C MET A 248 8.67 -5.48 -5.66
N GLY A 249 8.83 -4.17 -5.78
CA GLY A 249 10.13 -3.54 -6.03
C GLY A 249 10.30 -2.29 -5.19
N ILE A 250 11.53 -2.04 -4.77
CA ILE A 250 11.92 -0.88 -3.98
C ILE A 250 13.23 -0.33 -4.58
N ALA A 251 13.30 0.97 -4.75
CA ALA A 251 14.57 1.66 -4.99
C ALA A 251 14.68 2.89 -4.08
N MET A 252 15.89 3.13 -3.56
CA MET A 252 16.20 4.31 -2.75
C MET A 252 17.70 4.64 -2.83
N ASP A 253 18.01 5.91 -2.72
CA ASP A 253 19.35 6.37 -2.43
C ASP A 253 19.54 6.36 -0.90
N GLN A 254 20.77 6.13 -0.44
CA GLN A 254 21.04 5.99 0.99
C GLN A 254 22.02 7.05 1.47
N ARG A 255 21.71 7.63 2.62
CA ARG A 255 22.57 8.49 3.42
C ARG A 255 22.39 8.13 4.90
N SER A 256 23.32 8.50 5.74
CA SER A 256 23.29 8.10 7.15
C SER A 256 23.57 9.28 8.07
N PRO A 257 22.61 10.23 8.19
CA PRO A 257 22.78 11.40 9.06
C PRO A 257 22.71 10.95 10.54
N ASN A 258 23.88 10.88 11.17
CA ASN A 258 24.01 10.59 12.60
C ASN A 258 25.36 11.10 13.12
N GLU A 259 25.47 11.21 14.47
CA GLU A 259 26.64 11.75 15.15
C GLU A 259 27.91 10.94 14.93
N LEU A 260 27.81 9.61 14.84
CA LEU A 260 28.98 8.75 14.66
C LEU A 260 29.54 8.86 13.25
N VAL A 261 28.67 9.00 12.24
CA VAL A 261 29.10 9.26 10.85
C VAL A 261 29.72 10.66 10.76
N ALA A 262 29.14 11.65 11.41
CA ALA A 262 29.75 12.99 11.51
C ALA A 262 31.14 12.94 12.15
N LEU A 263 31.31 12.16 13.23
CA LEU A 263 32.61 11.96 13.88
C LEU A 263 33.64 11.32 12.96
N THR A 264 33.27 10.34 12.11
CA THR A 264 34.21 9.74 11.16
C THR A 264 34.75 10.77 10.17
N ARG A 265 33.92 11.76 9.78
CA ARG A 265 34.33 12.86 8.92
C ARG A 265 35.29 13.81 9.63
N VAL A 266 35.00 14.21 10.86
CA VAL A 266 35.90 15.06 11.68
C VAL A 266 37.26 14.40 11.85
N ILE A 267 37.31 13.11 12.18
CA ILE A 267 38.55 12.36 12.32
C ILE A 267 39.30 12.29 10.99
N GLY A 268 38.61 12.01 9.89
CA GLY A 268 39.19 11.95 8.54
C GLY A 268 39.87 13.27 8.17
N ASP A 269 39.18 14.38 8.38
CA ASP A 269 39.71 15.73 8.07
C ASP A 269 40.87 16.14 8.99
N ALA A 270 40.76 15.88 10.30
CA ALA A 270 41.80 16.21 11.25
C ALA A 270 43.10 15.39 11.07
N THR A 271 43.01 14.22 10.46
CA THR A 271 44.14 13.30 10.28
C THR A 271 44.67 13.26 8.85
N ARG A 272 44.20 14.16 7.94
CA ARG A 272 44.54 14.17 6.52
C ARG A 272 46.04 14.14 6.25
N ASP A 273 46.81 14.95 7.01
CA ASP A 273 48.24 15.14 6.85
C ASP A 273 49.04 14.52 8.02
N MET A 274 48.38 13.78 8.91
CA MET A 274 49.00 13.19 10.08
C MET A 274 49.56 11.81 9.80
N HIS A 275 50.82 11.60 10.18
CA HIS A 275 51.47 10.30 10.18
C HIS A 275 51.74 9.93 11.63
N ILE A 276 50.83 9.12 12.22
CA ILE A 276 50.96 8.70 13.62
C ILE A 276 51.67 7.36 13.69
N PRO A 277 52.89 7.28 14.22
CA PRO A 277 53.60 6.02 14.38
C PRO A 277 52.88 5.17 15.45
N VAL A 278 52.59 3.91 15.13
CA VAL A 278 51.96 2.96 16.05
C VAL A 278 52.99 2.16 16.80
N VAL A 279 53.95 1.59 16.07
CA VAL A 279 55.11 0.87 16.62
C VAL A 279 56.27 0.98 15.62
N SER A 280 57.41 1.50 16.05
CA SER A 280 58.57 1.68 15.17
C SER A 280 58.26 2.53 13.92
N ASP A 281 58.48 2.04 12.74
CA ASP A 281 58.22 2.77 11.48
C ASP A 281 56.83 2.57 10.90
N MET A 282 55.93 1.88 11.61
CA MET A 282 54.55 1.66 11.13
C MET A 282 53.64 2.82 11.55
N THR A 283 52.95 3.38 10.57
CA THR A 283 52.00 4.48 10.74
C THR A 283 50.59 4.05 10.36
N PHE A 284 49.56 4.64 10.98
CA PHE A 284 48.22 4.55 10.46
C PHE A 284 48.14 5.31 9.11
N PRO A 285 47.51 4.75 8.07
CA PRO A 285 47.40 5.42 6.80
C PRO A 285 46.48 6.65 6.91
N ALA A 286 46.97 7.80 6.49
CA ALA A 286 46.21 9.04 6.41
C ALA A 286 45.54 9.16 5.01
N PRO A 287 44.36 9.81 4.90
CA PRO A 287 43.49 10.23 6.01
C PRO A 287 42.85 9.05 6.71
N TRP A 288 42.65 9.13 8.02
CA TRP A 288 41.99 8.08 8.77
C TRP A 288 40.57 7.85 8.26
N LEU A 289 40.12 6.58 8.31
CA LEU A 289 38.83 6.13 7.82
C LEU A 289 38.59 6.51 6.35
N GLY A 290 39.68 6.61 5.53
CA GLY A 290 39.60 6.99 4.13
C GLY A 290 39.12 8.43 3.89
N GLY A 291 39.25 9.31 4.91
CA GLY A 291 38.69 10.66 4.91
C GLY A 291 37.32 10.77 5.56
N GLY A 292 36.76 9.65 6.06
CA GLY A 292 35.45 9.59 6.71
C GLY A 292 34.28 9.78 5.75
N LEU A 293 33.08 9.53 6.27
CA LEU A 293 31.81 9.79 5.60
C LEU A 293 31.15 11.02 6.21
N GLY A 294 30.62 11.92 5.37
CA GLY A 294 29.77 13.01 5.85
C GLY A 294 28.36 12.53 6.17
N PRO A 295 27.67 13.11 7.17
CA PRO A 295 26.34 12.68 7.59
C PRO A 295 25.27 12.85 6.51
N TYR A 296 25.45 13.79 5.60
CA TYR A 296 24.50 14.09 4.52
C TYR A 296 24.94 13.61 3.14
N GLU A 297 26.10 12.95 3.06
CA GLU A 297 26.63 12.43 1.80
C GLU A 297 25.88 11.17 1.36
N HIS A 298 25.82 10.97 0.04
CA HIS A 298 25.30 9.74 -0.57
C HIS A 298 26.25 8.58 -0.26
N VAL A 299 25.71 7.54 0.35
CA VAL A 299 26.47 6.34 0.75
C VAL A 299 26.32 5.22 -0.27
N ALA A 300 25.08 4.94 -0.67
CA ALA A 300 24.76 3.90 -1.64
C ALA A 300 23.41 4.18 -2.32
N SER A 301 23.18 3.56 -3.48
CA SER A 301 21.87 3.37 -4.08
C SER A 301 21.48 1.91 -3.97
N PHE A 302 20.28 1.64 -3.53
CA PHE A 302 19.72 0.31 -3.34
C PHE A 302 18.53 0.10 -4.25
N GLN A 303 18.46 -1.05 -4.89
CA GLN A 303 17.30 -1.51 -5.65
C GLN A 303 17.08 -2.99 -5.41
N LEU A 304 15.80 -3.39 -5.34
CA LEU A 304 15.37 -4.78 -5.38
C LEU A 304 14.09 -4.93 -6.21
N ASP A 305 13.94 -6.12 -6.82
CA ASP A 305 12.74 -6.56 -7.51
C ASP A 305 12.48 -8.02 -7.16
N MET A 306 11.32 -8.31 -6.57
CA MET A 306 10.96 -9.64 -6.07
C MET A 306 9.56 -10.03 -6.52
N ARG A 307 9.34 -11.34 -6.61
CA ARG A 307 8.02 -11.89 -6.93
C ARG A 307 7.76 -13.24 -6.27
N ASP A 308 6.49 -13.55 -6.17
CA ASP A 308 5.95 -14.85 -5.86
C ASP A 308 4.86 -15.16 -6.90
N ASP A 309 5.04 -16.22 -7.67
CA ASP A 309 4.13 -16.58 -8.76
C ASP A 309 2.88 -17.34 -8.27
N PHE A 310 2.82 -17.69 -6.97
CA PHE A 310 1.71 -18.45 -6.41
C PHE A 310 1.39 -18.07 -4.95
N SER A 311 0.49 -17.15 -4.76
CA SER A 311 -0.01 -16.71 -3.46
C SER A 311 -1.54 -16.91 -3.38
N PRO A 312 -2.01 -18.06 -2.86
CA PRO A 312 -3.43 -18.38 -2.82
C PRO A 312 -4.17 -17.65 -1.69
N SER A 313 -5.46 -17.38 -1.95
CA SER A 313 -6.39 -16.78 -0.99
C SER A 313 -7.77 -17.38 -1.13
N TYR A 314 -8.67 -17.13 -0.17
CA TYR A 314 -10.08 -17.50 -0.32
C TYR A 314 -11.00 -16.49 0.36
N ASN A 315 -12.23 -16.40 -0.17
CA ASN A 315 -13.29 -15.58 0.38
C ASN A 315 -14.52 -16.45 0.67
N LEU A 316 -15.12 -16.25 1.83
CA LEU A 316 -16.37 -16.91 2.24
C LEU A 316 -17.44 -15.84 2.43
N GLY A 317 -18.60 -16.02 1.80
CA GLY A 317 -19.66 -15.04 1.82
C GLY A 317 -21.00 -15.60 2.32
N LEU A 318 -21.76 -14.74 2.96
CA LEU A 318 -23.14 -14.95 3.34
C LEU A 318 -23.97 -13.74 2.93
N LEU A 319 -25.15 -13.98 2.37
CA LEU A 319 -26.11 -12.97 1.99
C LEU A 319 -27.51 -13.40 2.44
N TRP A 320 -28.14 -12.60 3.32
CA TRP A 320 -29.47 -12.84 3.83
C TRP A 320 -30.41 -11.71 3.47
N GLN A 321 -31.48 -12.04 2.73
CA GLN A 321 -32.46 -11.10 2.17
C GLN A 321 -33.87 -11.49 2.64
N PRO A 322 -34.21 -11.30 3.95
CA PRO A 322 -35.50 -11.73 4.51
C PRO A 322 -36.70 -10.97 3.91
N HIS A 323 -36.43 -9.79 3.32
CA HIS A 323 -37.44 -8.93 2.73
C HIS A 323 -36.84 -8.13 1.56
N HIS A 324 -37.63 -7.83 0.53
CA HIS A 324 -37.20 -7.08 -0.67
C HIS A 324 -36.64 -5.67 -0.37
N ARG A 325 -36.85 -5.13 0.85
CA ARG A 325 -36.33 -3.84 1.30
C ARG A 325 -35.12 -3.95 2.23
N PHE A 326 -34.72 -5.14 2.60
CA PHE A 326 -33.63 -5.34 3.55
C PHE A 326 -32.73 -6.48 3.12
N SER A 327 -31.43 -6.25 3.17
CA SER A 327 -30.40 -7.25 2.96
C SER A 327 -29.29 -7.10 3.99
N PHE A 328 -28.76 -8.22 4.46
CA PHE A 328 -27.58 -8.32 5.31
C PHE A 328 -26.54 -9.16 4.60
N GLY A 329 -25.31 -8.67 4.55
CA GLY A 329 -24.16 -9.37 3.99
C GLY A 329 -23.06 -9.54 5.02
N MET A 330 -22.32 -10.64 4.93
CA MET A 330 -21.09 -10.87 5.68
C MET A 330 -20.08 -11.58 4.78
N VAL A 331 -18.83 -11.16 4.84
CA VAL A 331 -17.74 -11.82 4.13
C VAL A 331 -16.50 -11.94 5.02
N TYR A 332 -15.82 -13.06 4.91
CA TYR A 332 -14.49 -13.28 5.41
C TYR A 332 -13.54 -13.42 4.23
N GLN A 333 -12.50 -12.63 4.21
CA GLN A 333 -11.37 -12.73 3.27
C GLN A 333 -10.16 -13.23 4.03
N SER A 334 -9.55 -14.32 3.54
CA SER A 334 -8.41 -14.94 4.21
C SER A 334 -7.18 -14.04 4.20
N GLU A 335 -6.29 -14.25 5.16
CA GLU A 335 -4.89 -13.84 5.05
C GLU A 335 -4.27 -14.47 3.80
N THR A 336 -3.42 -13.70 3.12
CA THR A 336 -2.57 -14.19 2.03
C THR A 336 -1.11 -14.01 2.44
N GLN A 337 -0.33 -15.07 2.38
CA GLN A 337 1.10 -15.06 2.57
C GLN A 337 1.79 -15.28 1.23
N SER A 338 2.76 -14.43 0.92
CA SER A 338 3.53 -14.47 -0.30
C SER A 338 5.02 -14.57 0.04
N GLU A 339 5.67 -15.64 -0.41
CA GLU A 339 7.10 -15.88 -0.23
C GLU A 339 7.84 -15.43 -1.48
N MET A 340 8.25 -14.16 -1.47
CA MET A 340 8.87 -13.54 -2.63
C MET A 340 10.37 -13.78 -2.67
N THR A 341 10.86 -14.05 -3.87
CA THR A 341 12.29 -14.15 -4.17
C THR A 341 12.61 -13.28 -5.38
N GLY A 342 13.78 -12.68 -5.39
CA GLY A 342 14.21 -11.86 -6.51
C GLY A 342 15.64 -11.37 -6.37
N ASP A 343 15.98 -10.36 -7.15
CA ASP A 343 17.32 -9.83 -7.25
C ASP A 343 17.45 -8.49 -6.52
N TYR A 344 18.63 -8.21 -5.98
CA TYR A 344 18.97 -6.91 -5.42
C TYR A 344 20.31 -6.43 -5.95
N ILE A 345 20.51 -5.11 -5.88
CA ILE A 345 21.78 -4.45 -6.13
C ILE A 345 21.98 -3.24 -5.21
N PHE A 346 23.15 -3.15 -4.60
CA PHE A 346 23.68 -1.95 -3.96
C PHE A 346 24.78 -1.38 -4.83
N HIS A 347 24.72 -0.11 -5.18
CA HIS A 347 25.81 0.66 -5.77
C HIS A 347 26.39 1.58 -4.71
N TYR A 348 27.65 1.41 -4.36
CA TYR A 348 28.33 2.17 -3.32
C TYR A 348 29.04 3.39 -3.87
N SER A 349 28.97 4.51 -3.15
CA SER A 349 29.71 5.72 -3.48
C SER A 349 31.23 5.50 -3.33
N ASP A 350 32.02 6.28 -4.07
CA ASP A 350 33.49 6.24 -3.96
C ASP A 350 33.97 6.56 -2.53
N GLN A 351 33.26 7.44 -1.83
CA GLN A 351 33.58 7.79 -0.46
C GLN A 351 33.38 6.61 0.48
N PHE A 352 32.28 5.86 0.34
CA PHE A 352 32.03 4.65 1.10
C PHE A 352 33.08 3.57 0.80
N GLN A 353 33.44 3.38 -0.47
CA GLN A 353 34.49 2.44 -0.87
C GLN A 353 35.82 2.79 -0.22
N ARG A 354 36.26 4.06 -0.26
CA ARG A 354 37.49 4.51 0.41
C ARG A 354 37.47 4.28 1.92
N HIS A 355 36.31 4.48 2.57
CA HIS A 355 36.14 4.19 3.99
C HIS A 355 36.37 2.70 4.30
N ILE A 356 35.84 1.80 3.45
CA ILE A 356 36.05 0.36 3.60
C ILE A 356 37.51 -0.04 3.27
N ASP A 357 38.11 0.51 2.21
CA ASP A 357 39.51 0.20 1.81
C ASP A 357 40.50 0.56 2.90
N TRP A 358 40.22 1.60 3.68
CA TRP A 358 41.05 1.97 4.84
C TRP A 358 41.17 0.83 5.86
N ASN A 359 40.14 0.01 6.07
CA ASN A 359 40.17 -1.15 6.95
C ASN A 359 41.20 -2.20 6.52
N GLY A 360 41.51 -2.26 5.22
CA GLY A 360 42.49 -3.18 4.63
C GLY A 360 43.87 -2.55 4.37
N ALA A 361 44.07 -1.26 4.67
CA ALA A 361 45.24 -0.50 4.26
C ALA A 361 46.58 -0.95 4.94
N THR A 362 46.49 -1.51 6.14
CA THR A 362 47.67 -2.06 6.88
C THR A 362 47.27 -3.35 7.61
N SER A 363 48.26 -4.11 8.05
CA SER A 363 48.03 -5.33 8.86
C SER A 363 47.31 -5.03 10.17
N TYR A 364 47.48 -3.84 10.77
CA TYR A 364 46.82 -3.45 12.02
C TYR A 364 45.35 -3.08 11.78
N THR A 365 45.07 -2.28 10.75
CA THR A 365 43.68 -1.93 10.40
C THR A 365 42.93 -3.18 9.99
N MET A 366 43.56 -4.08 9.25
CA MET A 366 42.99 -5.37 8.83
C MET A 366 42.67 -6.28 10.03
N GLN A 367 43.59 -6.37 11.01
CA GLN A 367 43.34 -7.14 12.25
C GLN A 367 42.20 -6.53 13.08
N GLY A 368 42.15 -5.22 13.22
CA GLY A 368 41.06 -4.50 13.89
C GLY A 368 39.72 -4.75 13.20
N ALA A 369 39.67 -4.59 11.89
CA ALA A 369 38.51 -4.88 11.09
C ALA A 369 38.04 -6.35 11.21
N GLY A 370 39.00 -7.30 11.23
CA GLY A 370 38.71 -8.72 11.41
C GLY A 370 38.10 -9.05 12.77
N ILE A 371 38.58 -8.41 13.85
CA ILE A 371 38.00 -8.55 15.21
C ILE A 371 36.56 -8.01 15.24
N LEU A 372 36.28 -6.92 14.52
CA LEU A 372 34.95 -6.28 14.49
C LEU A 372 34.03 -6.88 13.43
N GLY A 373 34.50 -7.80 12.59
CA GLY A 373 33.72 -8.41 11.50
C GLY A 373 33.44 -7.44 10.34
N LEU A 374 34.31 -6.43 10.16
CA LEU A 374 34.13 -5.41 9.12
C LEU A 374 34.73 -5.85 7.78
N PRO A 375 34.20 -5.34 6.64
CA PRO A 375 34.81 -5.53 5.34
C PRO A 375 36.15 -4.79 5.26
N ILE A 376 37.11 -5.37 4.53
CA ILE A 376 38.47 -4.83 4.39
C ILE A 376 38.79 -4.33 2.97
N LYS A 377 37.85 -4.48 2.06
CA LYS A 377 37.98 -4.05 0.66
C LYS A 377 36.66 -3.43 0.18
N GLY A 378 36.72 -2.19 -0.23
CA GLY A 378 35.62 -1.52 -0.91
C GLY A 378 35.29 -2.17 -2.25
N VAL A 379 34.03 -2.23 -2.57
CA VAL A 379 33.53 -2.73 -3.87
C VAL A 379 32.54 -1.71 -4.45
N PRO A 380 32.52 -1.52 -5.77
CA PRO A 380 31.61 -0.54 -6.38
C PRO A 380 30.13 -0.97 -6.28
N PHE A 381 29.87 -2.27 -6.19
CA PHE A 381 28.53 -2.81 -6.02
C PHE A 381 28.53 -4.16 -5.32
N GLN A 382 27.39 -4.51 -4.73
CA GLN A 382 27.03 -5.86 -4.30
C GLN A 382 25.68 -6.21 -4.89
N ALA A 383 25.57 -7.37 -5.54
CA ALA A 383 24.34 -7.86 -6.14
C ALA A 383 24.19 -9.35 -5.85
N GLY A 384 22.98 -9.83 -5.79
CA GLY A 384 22.65 -11.21 -5.51
C GLY A 384 21.16 -11.43 -5.38
N THR A 385 20.77 -12.47 -4.65
CA THR A 385 19.36 -12.80 -4.44
C THR A 385 18.88 -12.38 -3.04
N VAL A 386 17.62 -11.96 -2.97
CA VAL A 386 16.95 -11.56 -1.73
C VAL A 386 15.61 -12.28 -1.61
N THR A 387 15.23 -12.62 -0.38
CA THR A 387 13.93 -13.22 -0.07
C THR A 387 13.21 -12.43 0.99
N THR A 388 11.87 -12.44 0.94
CA THR A 388 11.00 -11.86 1.97
C THR A 388 9.66 -12.59 2.00
N THR A 389 8.97 -12.50 3.13
CA THR A 389 7.58 -12.94 3.27
C THR A 389 6.68 -11.73 3.42
N GLN A 390 5.86 -11.47 2.39
CA GLN A 390 4.85 -10.42 2.43
C GLN A 390 3.52 -11.00 2.91
N ARG A 391 2.86 -10.32 3.86
CA ARG A 391 1.54 -10.70 4.36
C ARG A 391 0.49 -9.67 3.98
N PHE A 392 -0.65 -10.16 3.47
CA PHE A 392 -1.86 -9.38 3.29
C PHE A 392 -2.87 -9.84 4.35
N PRO A 393 -3.38 -8.94 5.19
CA PRO A 393 -4.15 -9.30 6.37
C PRO A 393 -5.51 -9.89 6.01
N GLN A 394 -6.00 -10.78 6.88
CA GLN A 394 -7.40 -11.22 6.81
C GLN A 394 -8.35 -10.07 7.13
N ARG A 395 -9.58 -10.16 6.58
CA ARG A 395 -10.63 -9.16 6.75
C ARG A 395 -11.98 -9.80 7.04
N VAL A 396 -12.77 -9.14 7.88
CA VAL A 396 -14.18 -9.45 8.07
C VAL A 396 -14.98 -8.20 7.72
N GLN A 397 -15.92 -8.33 6.80
CA GLN A 397 -16.81 -7.24 6.41
C GLN A 397 -18.24 -7.65 6.69
N THR A 398 -19.03 -6.73 7.24
CA THR A 398 -20.46 -6.89 7.45
C THR A 398 -21.18 -5.67 6.92
N GLY A 399 -22.33 -5.87 6.31
CA GLY A 399 -23.07 -4.77 5.74
C GLY A 399 -24.57 -4.97 5.79
N ILE A 400 -25.29 -3.87 5.73
CA ILE A 400 -26.74 -3.83 5.55
C ILE A 400 -27.10 -2.97 4.34
N MET A 401 -28.17 -3.36 3.65
CA MET A 401 -28.82 -2.55 2.64
C MET A 401 -30.29 -2.39 3.03
N PHE A 402 -30.77 -1.16 3.01
CA PHE A 402 -32.15 -0.82 3.29
C PHE A 402 -32.74 0.04 2.17
N LYS A 403 -33.97 -0.29 1.72
CA LYS A 403 -34.74 0.48 0.74
C LYS A 403 -35.88 1.24 1.43
N PRO A 404 -35.65 2.49 1.88
CA PRO A 404 -36.71 3.31 2.46
C PRO A 404 -37.84 3.56 1.46
N PHE A 405 -37.47 3.74 0.19
CA PHE A 405 -38.40 3.91 -0.94
C PHE A 405 -38.01 2.94 -2.06
N SER A 406 -38.92 2.66 -2.99
CA SER A 406 -38.69 1.73 -4.11
C SER A 406 -37.51 2.13 -4.99
N ARG A 407 -37.18 3.43 -5.06
CA ARG A 407 -36.12 3.99 -5.91
C ARG A 407 -34.83 4.31 -5.18
N LEU A 408 -34.77 4.18 -3.85
CA LEU A 408 -33.57 4.50 -3.06
C LEU A 408 -33.10 3.29 -2.29
N LYS A 409 -31.84 2.91 -2.48
CA LYS A 409 -31.10 2.01 -1.58
C LYS A 409 -30.14 2.83 -0.73
N TRP A 410 -30.12 2.54 0.55
CA TRP A 410 -29.12 3.03 1.49
C TRP A 410 -28.34 1.84 2.04
N LEU A 411 -27.02 1.93 1.93
CA LEU A 411 -26.07 0.88 2.32
C LEU A 411 -25.18 1.40 3.44
N PHE A 412 -24.78 0.49 4.32
CA PHE A 412 -23.83 0.75 5.38
C PHE A 412 -23.00 -0.51 5.65
N ASP A 413 -21.67 -0.39 5.62
CA ASP A 413 -20.74 -1.48 5.88
C ASP A 413 -19.77 -1.13 7.01
N VAL A 414 -19.33 -2.17 7.73
CA VAL A 414 -18.29 -2.14 8.75
C VAL A 414 -17.27 -3.20 8.40
N ASN A 415 -16.00 -2.81 8.34
CA ASN A 415 -14.90 -3.69 7.97
C ASN A 415 -13.84 -3.72 9.06
N TRP A 416 -13.47 -4.91 9.51
CA TRP A 416 -12.31 -5.15 10.34
C TRP A 416 -11.18 -5.76 9.52
N THR A 417 -9.96 -5.26 9.72
CA THR A 417 -8.75 -5.77 9.07
C THR A 417 -7.66 -6.03 10.11
N ASN A 418 -7.08 -7.23 10.08
CA ASN A 418 -6.09 -7.72 11.04
C ASN A 418 -4.67 -7.30 10.66
N TRP A 419 -4.37 -6.01 10.71
CA TRP A 419 -3.05 -5.48 10.40
C TRP A 419 -1.96 -5.86 11.40
N SER A 420 -2.31 -6.16 12.64
CA SER A 420 -1.37 -6.50 13.72
C SER A 420 -0.52 -7.75 13.47
N ILE A 421 -0.82 -8.53 12.43
CA ILE A 421 0.04 -9.62 11.96
C ILE A 421 1.35 -9.12 11.34
N ILE A 422 1.39 -7.87 10.84
CA ILE A 422 2.58 -7.26 10.24
C ILE A 422 3.34 -6.52 11.33
N LYS A 423 4.34 -7.18 11.91
CA LYS A 423 5.18 -6.65 12.98
C LYS A 423 6.46 -6.02 12.46
N GLU A 424 7.01 -6.61 11.40
CA GLU A 424 8.28 -6.21 10.79
C GLU A 424 8.30 -6.59 9.30
N ASP A 425 9.09 -5.89 8.51
CA ASP A 425 9.54 -6.31 7.19
C ASP A 425 10.93 -6.92 7.33
N ARG A 426 11.15 -8.07 6.72
CA ARG A 426 12.41 -8.81 6.81
C ARG A 426 12.90 -9.15 5.41
N LEU A 427 14.05 -8.59 5.04
CA LEU A 427 14.76 -8.92 3.79
C LEU A 427 15.97 -9.79 4.12
N GLN A 428 16.04 -10.99 3.55
CA GLN A 428 17.16 -11.90 3.72
C GLN A 428 17.99 -11.94 2.43
N PHE A 429 19.23 -11.45 2.52
CA PHE A 429 20.19 -11.46 1.41
C PHE A 429 21.01 -12.76 1.41
N ASP A 430 21.46 -13.19 0.25
CA ASP A 430 22.28 -14.39 0.04
C ASP A 430 23.74 -14.23 0.50
N GLN A 431 24.18 -13.00 0.79
CA GLN A 431 25.53 -12.68 1.28
C GLN A 431 25.49 -11.59 2.34
N ARG A 432 26.64 -11.39 3.01
CA ARG A 432 26.84 -10.27 3.93
C ARG A 432 26.89 -8.95 3.16
N ILE A 433 26.15 -7.95 3.59
CA ILE A 433 26.10 -6.63 2.99
C ILE A 433 27.03 -5.68 3.75
N HIS A 434 27.94 -5.01 3.05
CA HIS A 434 28.93 -4.10 3.66
C HIS A 434 28.26 -3.03 4.55
N LEU A 435 27.14 -2.47 4.07
CA LEU A 435 26.40 -1.47 4.84
C LEU A 435 25.85 -2.08 6.14
N LEU A 436 25.30 -3.31 6.13
CA LEU A 436 24.78 -3.98 7.31
C LEU A 436 25.89 -4.36 8.30
N GLN A 437 27.09 -4.70 7.81
CA GLN A 437 28.23 -4.93 8.66
C GLN A 437 28.66 -3.68 9.44
N LEU A 438 28.57 -2.49 8.83
CA LEU A 438 28.87 -1.22 9.51
C LEU A 438 27.79 -0.83 10.51
N VAL A 439 26.51 -0.90 10.15
CA VAL A 439 25.41 -0.51 11.06
C VAL A 439 25.30 -1.44 12.27
N LYS A 440 25.81 -2.66 12.18
CA LYS A 440 25.96 -3.57 13.33
C LYS A 440 26.82 -2.97 14.45
N LEU A 441 27.86 -2.19 14.11
CA LEU A 441 28.67 -1.46 15.10
C LEU A 441 27.85 -0.39 15.85
N LEU A 442 26.77 0.09 15.25
CA LEU A 442 25.85 1.09 15.79
C LEU A 442 24.71 0.44 16.61
N GLY A 443 24.78 -0.87 16.88
CA GLY A 443 23.78 -1.59 17.68
C GLY A 443 22.69 -2.29 16.88
N TYR A 444 22.75 -2.31 15.54
CA TYR A 444 21.81 -3.06 14.73
C TYR A 444 21.88 -4.57 15.01
N THR A 445 20.75 -5.21 15.30
CA THR A 445 20.67 -6.60 15.75
C THR A 445 20.19 -7.59 14.70
N GLY A 446 19.75 -7.12 13.53
CA GLY A 446 19.18 -7.96 12.46
C GLY A 446 20.16 -8.90 11.77
N GLY A 447 21.49 -8.67 11.93
CA GLY A 447 22.53 -9.47 11.30
C GLY A 447 23.17 -8.79 10.08
N GLU A 448 24.18 -9.44 9.49
CA GLU A 448 24.98 -8.86 8.39
C GLU A 448 24.38 -9.15 7.00
N SER A 449 23.46 -10.10 6.93
CA SER A 449 22.75 -10.50 5.69
C SER A 449 21.23 -10.38 5.79
N THR A 450 20.72 -9.77 6.86
CA THR A 450 19.27 -9.62 7.07
C THR A 450 18.95 -8.18 7.44
N LEU A 451 18.09 -7.54 6.67
CA LEU A 451 17.52 -6.24 7.03
C LEU A 451 16.16 -6.45 7.68
N VAL A 452 15.99 -5.97 8.90
CA VAL A 452 14.73 -6.00 9.65
C VAL A 452 14.29 -4.57 9.91
N VAL A 453 13.07 -4.23 9.50
CA VAL A 453 12.44 -2.93 9.75
C VAL A 453 11.16 -3.16 10.54
N GLU A 454 11.14 -2.70 11.77
CA GLU A 454 9.95 -2.82 12.64
C GLU A 454 8.79 -1.99 12.09
N ARG A 455 7.58 -2.56 12.16
CA ARG A 455 6.31 -1.95 11.71
C ARG A 455 5.30 -1.81 12.82
N SER A 456 5.05 -2.89 13.57
CA SER A 456 4.10 -2.95 14.69
C SER A 456 2.75 -2.33 14.33
N LEU A 457 2.15 -2.75 13.22
CA LEU A 457 0.88 -2.23 12.73
C LEU A 457 -0.28 -2.59 13.68
N LYS A 458 -1.39 -1.86 13.60
CA LYS A 458 -2.57 -2.00 14.47
C LYS A 458 -3.80 -2.37 13.64
N ASP A 459 -4.64 -3.24 14.19
CA ASP A 459 -5.93 -3.60 13.58
C ASP A 459 -6.82 -2.37 13.36
N THR A 460 -7.60 -2.39 12.28
CA THR A 460 -8.45 -1.27 11.90
C THR A 460 -9.91 -1.66 11.76
N TRP A 461 -10.79 -0.67 12.02
CA TRP A 461 -12.21 -0.73 11.75
C TRP A 461 -12.59 0.42 10.82
N SER A 462 -12.94 0.14 9.57
CA SER A 462 -13.45 1.15 8.64
C SER A 462 -14.97 1.12 8.57
N PHE A 463 -15.55 2.27 8.26
CA PHE A 463 -16.99 2.46 8.14
C PHE A 463 -17.30 3.12 6.81
N SER A 464 -18.25 2.56 6.08
CA SER A 464 -18.67 3.14 4.82
C SER A 464 -20.19 3.23 4.71
N THR A 465 -20.67 4.20 3.93
CA THR A 465 -22.07 4.37 3.60
C THR A 465 -22.24 4.72 2.14
N GLY A 466 -23.28 4.20 1.51
CA GLY A 466 -23.58 4.42 0.10
C GLY A 466 -25.06 4.63 -0.16
N LEU A 467 -25.34 5.43 -1.17
CA LEU A 467 -26.68 5.68 -1.69
C LEU A 467 -26.74 5.30 -3.17
N GLU A 468 -27.74 4.51 -3.55
CA GLU A 468 -28.07 4.24 -4.95
C GLU A 468 -29.49 4.70 -5.23
N PHE A 469 -29.64 5.66 -6.14
CA PHE A 469 -30.92 6.24 -6.52
C PHE A 469 -31.28 5.85 -7.95
N MET A 470 -32.37 5.13 -8.12
CA MET A 470 -32.93 4.73 -9.42
C MET A 470 -33.72 5.90 -10.02
N VAL A 471 -33.09 6.61 -10.94
CA VAL A 471 -33.72 7.73 -11.69
C VAL A 471 -34.83 7.20 -12.59
N SER A 472 -34.55 6.09 -13.30
CA SER A 472 -35.47 5.34 -14.15
C SER A 472 -35.14 3.84 -14.09
N GLU A 473 -35.91 3.01 -14.78
CA GLU A 473 -35.58 1.57 -14.90
C GLU A 473 -34.24 1.32 -15.59
N ALA A 474 -33.78 2.26 -16.42
CA ALA A 474 -32.54 2.18 -17.18
C ALA A 474 -31.36 2.89 -16.49
N LEU A 475 -31.57 3.85 -15.58
CA LEU A 475 -30.51 4.69 -15.03
C LEU A 475 -30.56 4.72 -13.51
N SER A 476 -29.46 4.34 -12.87
CA SER A 476 -29.19 4.53 -11.45
C SER A 476 -27.98 5.42 -11.23
N LEU A 477 -28.04 6.28 -10.21
CA LEU A 477 -26.95 7.12 -9.75
C LEU A 477 -26.47 6.66 -8.37
N ARG A 478 -25.16 6.76 -8.11
CA ARG A 478 -24.54 6.29 -6.88
C ARG A 478 -23.68 7.37 -6.24
N LEU A 479 -23.65 7.36 -4.92
CA LEU A 479 -22.80 8.20 -4.09
C LEU A 479 -22.31 7.38 -2.90
N GLY A 480 -21.05 7.45 -2.56
CA GLY A 480 -20.45 6.71 -1.46
C GLY A 480 -19.44 7.50 -0.65
N TYR A 481 -19.29 7.13 0.61
CA TYR A 481 -18.28 7.65 1.52
C TYR A 481 -17.76 6.53 2.40
N GLU A 482 -16.44 6.45 2.57
CA GLU A 482 -15.77 5.55 3.51
C GLU A 482 -14.73 6.33 4.32
N LYS A 483 -14.79 6.20 5.64
CA LYS A 483 -13.74 6.63 6.56
C LYS A 483 -12.79 5.46 6.77
N ARG A 484 -11.54 5.62 6.36
CA ARG A 484 -10.47 4.65 6.49
C ARG A 484 -9.44 5.14 7.49
N PRO A 485 -9.42 4.51 8.60
CA PRO A 485 -8.45 4.79 9.62
C PRO A 485 -7.04 4.27 9.26
N THR A 486 -5.92 4.81 9.88
CA THR A 486 -4.53 4.36 9.64
C THR A 486 -4.11 3.14 10.48
N SER A 487 -3.45 2.08 9.94
CA SER A 487 -2.79 1.00 10.71
C SER A 487 -1.39 1.37 11.19
N LEU A 488 -0.86 2.52 10.77
CA LEU A 488 0.53 2.91 10.97
C LEU A 488 0.84 3.22 12.44
N ASN A 489 2.03 2.83 12.86
CA ASN A 489 2.66 3.33 14.07
C ASN A 489 3.59 4.49 13.68
N TYR A 490 3.23 5.73 14.02
CA TYR A 490 4.01 6.90 13.64
C TYR A 490 5.40 6.97 14.30
N ASP A 491 5.62 6.22 15.37
CA ASP A 491 6.94 6.10 16.00
C ASP A 491 7.89 5.20 15.17
N LEU A 492 7.33 4.43 14.22
CA LEU A 492 8.02 3.51 13.30
C LEU A 492 7.74 3.85 11.83
N PHE A 493 7.21 5.05 11.55
CA PHE A 493 6.87 5.51 10.21
C PHE A 493 8.12 5.65 9.33
N ASP A 494 8.02 5.28 8.07
CA ASP A 494 8.99 5.60 7.02
C ASP A 494 8.31 6.08 5.74
N ALA A 495 9.09 6.58 4.79
CA ALA A 495 8.58 7.12 3.54
C ALA A 495 8.14 6.04 2.52
N LEU A 496 8.28 4.75 2.82
CA LEU A 496 7.71 3.67 2.01
C LEU A 496 6.20 3.55 2.23
N TYR A 497 5.69 3.98 3.40
CA TYR A 497 4.27 3.96 3.72
C TYR A 497 3.62 5.30 3.42
N PHE A 498 2.83 5.37 2.36
CA PHE A 498 2.30 6.63 1.87
C PHE A 498 0.79 6.81 2.07
N LEU A 499 0.09 5.84 2.69
CA LEU A 499 -1.36 5.93 2.88
C LEU A 499 -1.72 5.97 4.37
N PRO A 500 -1.80 7.17 4.98
CA PRO A 500 -2.26 7.37 6.35
C PRO A 500 -3.79 7.28 6.47
N GLU A 501 -4.36 7.73 7.58
CA GLU A 501 -5.82 7.91 7.72
C GLU A 501 -6.37 8.69 6.52
N ASN A 502 -7.49 8.20 5.94
CA ASN A 502 -8.01 8.79 4.72
C ASN A 502 -9.53 8.70 4.61
N ASN A 503 -10.06 9.56 3.76
CA ASN A 503 -11.46 9.62 3.40
C ASN A 503 -11.61 9.25 1.93
N PHE A 504 -12.44 8.28 1.63
CA PHE A 504 -12.73 7.86 0.27
C PHE A 504 -14.13 8.29 -0.13
N TYR A 505 -14.24 9.05 -1.21
CA TYR A 505 -15.46 9.54 -1.81
C TYR A 505 -15.68 8.85 -3.14
N GLY A 506 -16.87 8.33 -3.38
CA GLY A 506 -17.26 7.66 -4.60
C GLY A 506 -18.49 8.28 -5.22
N THR A 507 -18.55 8.34 -6.55
CA THR A 507 -19.77 8.65 -7.32
C THR A 507 -19.80 7.85 -8.59
N GLY A 508 -20.99 7.62 -9.14
CA GLY A 508 -21.11 6.89 -10.40
C GLY A 508 -22.52 6.72 -10.90
N ALA A 509 -22.61 6.06 -12.05
CA ALA A 509 -23.88 5.79 -12.73
C ALA A 509 -23.88 4.39 -13.36
N GLU A 510 -25.04 3.74 -13.34
CA GLU A 510 -25.32 2.50 -14.05
C GLU A 510 -26.38 2.75 -15.12
N LEU A 511 -26.08 2.36 -16.35
CA LEU A 511 -27.02 2.36 -17.46
C LEU A 511 -27.33 0.92 -17.87
N ARG A 512 -28.57 0.50 -17.69
CA ARG A 512 -29.08 -0.82 -18.08
C ARG A 512 -29.92 -0.73 -19.32
N LEU A 513 -29.52 -1.42 -20.40
CA LEU A 513 -30.22 -1.46 -21.66
C LEU A 513 -31.15 -2.67 -21.74
N LYS A 514 -32.18 -2.59 -22.61
CA LYS A 514 -33.23 -3.63 -22.75
C LYS A 514 -32.70 -4.99 -23.24
N ASN A 515 -31.56 -5.01 -23.92
CA ASN A 515 -30.90 -6.24 -24.39
C ASN A 515 -30.03 -6.93 -23.35
N GLY A 516 -30.10 -6.51 -22.09
CA GLY A 516 -29.29 -7.06 -21.00
C GLY A 516 -27.88 -6.49 -20.89
N LEU A 517 -27.48 -5.54 -21.75
CA LEU A 517 -26.22 -4.82 -21.62
C LEU A 517 -26.31 -3.81 -20.48
N THR A 518 -25.37 -3.87 -19.54
CA THR A 518 -25.20 -2.90 -18.45
C THR A 518 -23.86 -2.21 -18.61
N ILE A 519 -23.85 -0.89 -18.46
CA ILE A 519 -22.65 -0.03 -18.48
C ILE A 519 -22.59 0.69 -17.13
N ASP A 520 -21.51 0.48 -16.40
CA ASP A 520 -21.23 1.18 -15.15
C ASP A 520 -20.09 2.18 -15.36
N LEU A 521 -20.24 3.38 -14.80
CA LEU A 521 -19.23 4.43 -14.73
C LEU A 521 -19.02 4.81 -13.25
N GLY A 522 -17.77 4.95 -12.83
CA GLY A 522 -17.42 5.29 -11.46
C GLY A 522 -16.24 6.24 -11.39
N LEU A 523 -16.32 7.20 -10.48
CA LEU A 523 -15.23 8.10 -10.11
C LEU A 523 -15.01 7.98 -8.60
N GLY A 524 -13.76 7.96 -8.19
CA GLY A 524 -13.35 7.89 -6.80
C GLY A 524 -12.27 8.92 -6.48
N LEU A 525 -12.33 9.47 -5.29
CA LEU A 525 -11.34 10.37 -4.73
C LEU A 525 -11.00 9.93 -3.31
N LEU A 526 -9.76 9.52 -3.09
CA LEU A 526 -9.23 9.23 -1.77
C LEU A 526 -8.30 10.36 -1.36
N VAL A 527 -8.60 11.00 -0.24
CA VAL A 527 -7.80 12.09 0.34
C VAL A 527 -7.31 11.64 1.70
N ALA A 528 -6.02 11.53 1.85
CA ALA A 528 -5.38 11.19 3.10
C ALA A 528 -5.26 12.43 4.00
N ASP A 529 -5.32 12.23 5.31
CA ASP A 529 -4.98 13.25 6.28
C ASP A 529 -3.47 13.52 6.21
N THR A 530 -3.04 14.76 6.42
CA THR A 530 -1.62 15.12 6.42
C THR A 530 -0.89 14.40 7.55
N VAL A 531 0.12 13.60 7.21
CA VAL A 531 1.04 13.01 8.20
C VAL A 531 2.01 14.09 8.66
N LYS A 532 2.27 14.12 9.97
CA LYS A 532 3.31 14.96 10.58
C LYS A 532 4.16 14.12 11.51
N ILE A 533 5.46 14.09 11.23
CA ILE A 533 6.47 13.38 12.01
C ILE A 533 7.49 14.40 12.47
N ASP A 534 7.19 15.03 13.61
CA ASP A 534 7.96 16.13 14.18
C ASP A 534 8.85 15.61 15.34
N ASN A 535 9.83 16.44 15.78
CA ASN A 535 10.61 16.24 16.99
C ASN A 535 11.33 14.87 17.03
N ASN A 536 11.96 14.47 15.93
CA ASN A 536 12.75 13.22 15.85
C ASN A 536 11.98 11.96 16.26
N ARG A 537 10.69 11.93 16.00
CA ARG A 537 9.75 10.95 16.53
C ARG A 537 9.97 9.54 15.99
N SER A 538 10.20 9.40 14.68
CA SER A 538 10.22 8.06 14.06
C SER A 538 11.62 7.47 14.01
N THR A 539 11.78 6.26 14.55
CA THR A 539 13.03 5.49 14.50
C THR A 539 13.36 4.95 13.11
N ASN A 540 12.42 5.00 12.15
CA ASN A 540 12.63 4.58 10.76
C ASN A 540 12.68 5.77 9.77
N LEU A 541 12.62 7.01 10.24
CA LEU A 541 12.57 8.19 9.36
C LEU A 541 13.50 9.32 9.81
N ASN A 542 13.24 9.91 11.00
CA ASN A 542 13.86 11.16 11.40
C ASN A 542 14.46 11.18 12.81
N SER A 543 14.43 10.08 13.54
CA SER A 543 15.04 10.01 14.88
C SER A 543 16.55 10.21 14.83
N THR A 544 17.08 11.01 15.77
CA THR A 544 18.51 11.22 15.99
C THR A 544 19.12 10.24 16.98
N ASP A 545 18.32 9.36 17.61
CA ASP A 545 18.80 8.32 18.54
C ASP A 545 19.52 7.20 17.76
N PHE A 546 20.85 7.32 17.65
CA PHE A 546 21.66 6.36 16.91
C PHE A 546 21.68 4.94 17.50
N THR A 547 21.21 4.74 18.72
CA THR A 547 21.13 3.40 19.37
C THR A 547 19.96 2.56 18.87
N LYS A 548 19.02 3.16 18.14
CA LYS A 548 17.82 2.53 17.59
C LYS A 548 17.77 2.61 16.06
N ILE A 549 18.86 2.96 15.41
CA ILE A 549 18.88 3.16 13.97
C ILE A 549 18.78 1.83 13.24
N VAL A 550 17.74 1.71 12.41
CA VAL A 550 17.75 0.83 11.25
C VAL A 550 18.12 1.65 10.02
N TYR A 551 17.34 2.70 9.70
CA TYR A 551 17.61 3.64 8.63
C TYR A 551 16.83 4.95 8.86
N ASN A 552 17.52 6.03 9.20
CA ASN A 552 16.94 7.35 9.46
C ASN A 552 17.48 8.40 8.47
N PRO A 553 17.03 8.38 7.21
CA PRO A 553 17.60 9.26 6.18
C PRO A 553 17.34 10.74 6.41
N TYR A 554 16.38 11.09 7.26
CA TYR A 554 15.95 12.46 7.54
C TYR A 554 16.13 12.85 9.01
N ALA A 555 17.07 12.17 9.72
CA ALA A 555 17.33 12.47 11.12
C ALA A 555 17.59 13.95 11.32
N GLY A 556 16.88 14.56 12.29
CA GLY A 556 16.96 16.00 12.57
C GLY A 556 16.12 16.90 11.67
N LEU A 557 15.21 16.32 10.84
CA LEU A 557 14.24 17.07 10.07
C LEU A 557 12.82 16.69 10.50
N ASP A 558 11.92 17.68 10.53
CA ASP A 558 10.50 17.45 10.59
C ASP A 558 9.97 17.07 9.20
N TYR A 559 9.01 16.14 9.17
CA TYR A 559 8.44 15.62 7.94
C TYR A 559 6.94 15.79 7.89
N GLU A 560 6.42 16.31 6.76
CA GLU A 560 4.99 16.35 6.44
C GLU A 560 4.72 15.62 5.13
N GLN A 561 3.61 14.87 5.07
CA GLN A 561 3.20 14.15 3.86
C GLN A 561 1.72 14.30 3.58
N ASP A 562 1.39 14.65 2.34
CA ASP A 562 0.04 14.58 1.79
C ASP A 562 -0.04 13.47 0.74
N THR A 563 -1.18 12.77 0.68
CA THR A 563 -1.44 11.75 -0.34
C THR A 563 -2.88 11.87 -0.86
N THR A 564 -3.02 11.83 -2.19
CA THR A 564 -4.32 11.81 -2.86
C THR A 564 -4.31 10.74 -3.95
N ILE A 565 -5.40 9.96 -4.06
CA ILE A 565 -5.59 8.96 -5.11
C ILE A 565 -6.85 9.29 -5.91
N TYR A 566 -6.69 9.46 -7.21
CA TYR A 566 -7.78 9.66 -8.16
C TYR A 566 -8.10 8.33 -8.85
N LEU A 567 -9.37 8.00 -8.95
CA LEU A 567 -9.85 6.77 -9.56
C LEU A 567 -10.91 7.09 -10.62
N ALA A 568 -10.78 6.44 -11.78
CA ALA A 568 -11.82 6.42 -12.79
C ALA A 568 -12.02 4.97 -13.27
N SER A 569 -13.26 4.54 -13.36
CA SER A 569 -13.57 3.15 -13.71
C SER A 569 -14.79 3.04 -14.61
N PHE A 570 -14.76 2.05 -15.49
CA PHE A 570 -15.96 1.63 -16.21
C PHE A 570 -16.05 0.10 -16.24
N THR A 571 -17.26 -0.42 -16.32
CA THR A 571 -17.53 -1.86 -16.50
C THR A 571 -18.65 -2.05 -17.50
N ILE A 572 -18.48 -3.03 -18.38
CA ILE A 572 -19.50 -3.51 -19.28
C ILE A 572 -19.86 -4.94 -18.87
N THR A 573 -21.14 -5.18 -18.62
CA THR A 573 -21.68 -6.51 -18.29
C THR A 573 -22.78 -6.86 -19.28
N MET A 574 -22.78 -8.08 -19.83
CA MET A 574 -23.76 -8.52 -20.82
C MET A 574 -23.95 -10.03 -20.85
N PRO A 575 -25.07 -10.55 -21.37
CA PRO A 575 -25.20 -11.97 -21.70
C PRO A 575 -24.08 -12.41 -22.67
N LEU A 576 -23.54 -13.62 -22.47
CA LEU A 576 -22.42 -14.13 -23.29
C LEU A 576 -22.82 -14.28 -24.76
N GLU A 577 -24.08 -14.62 -25.05
CA GLU A 577 -24.62 -14.71 -26.40
C GLU A 577 -24.50 -13.37 -27.12
N LEU A 578 -24.87 -12.27 -26.49
CA LEU A 578 -24.71 -10.93 -27.03
C LEU A 578 -23.24 -10.57 -27.28
N GLN A 579 -22.33 -10.98 -26.37
CA GLN A 579 -20.88 -10.78 -26.54
C GLN A 579 -20.37 -11.51 -27.80
N MET A 580 -20.80 -12.74 -28.02
CA MET A 580 -20.39 -13.53 -29.17
C MET A 580 -20.92 -12.94 -30.47
N GLU A 581 -22.17 -12.50 -30.49
CA GLU A 581 -22.77 -11.82 -31.65
C GLU A 581 -22.01 -10.54 -32.03
N LEU A 582 -21.66 -9.71 -31.04
CA LEU A 582 -20.86 -8.49 -31.25
C LEU A 582 -19.46 -8.79 -31.79
N LEU A 583 -18.83 -9.87 -31.33
CA LEU A 583 -17.53 -10.30 -31.85
C LEU A 583 -17.59 -10.77 -33.29
N GLU A 584 -18.62 -11.51 -33.67
CA GLU A 584 -18.84 -11.94 -35.08
C GLU A 584 -19.10 -10.74 -36.00
N GLN A 585 -19.93 -9.79 -35.57
CA GLN A 585 -20.18 -8.56 -36.34
C GLN A 585 -18.88 -7.74 -36.51
N LYS A 586 -18.05 -7.60 -35.48
CA LYS A 586 -16.74 -6.94 -35.59
C LYS A 586 -15.80 -7.67 -36.55
N LYS A 587 -15.76 -9.00 -36.50
CA LYS A 587 -14.96 -9.83 -37.40
C LYS A 587 -15.38 -9.63 -38.86
N GLU A 588 -16.67 -9.63 -39.12
CA GLU A 588 -17.18 -9.35 -40.47
C GLU A 588 -16.85 -7.94 -40.96
N MET A 589 -17.01 -6.92 -40.10
CA MET A 589 -16.62 -5.55 -40.43
C MET A 589 -15.10 -5.43 -40.71
N ALA A 590 -14.26 -6.07 -39.90
CA ALA A 590 -12.83 -6.09 -40.13
C ALA A 590 -12.45 -6.76 -41.45
N LEU A 591 -13.08 -7.90 -41.79
CA LEU A 591 -12.90 -8.58 -43.07
C LEU A 591 -13.34 -7.71 -44.25
N LYS A 592 -14.49 -7.04 -44.13
CA LYS A 592 -14.98 -6.06 -45.14
C LYS A 592 -14.00 -4.89 -45.30
N LEU A 593 -13.45 -4.36 -44.20
CA LEU A 593 -12.46 -3.28 -44.26
C LEU A 593 -11.16 -3.75 -44.93
N ILE A 594 -10.64 -4.92 -44.55
CA ILE A 594 -9.44 -5.51 -45.15
C ILE A 594 -9.64 -5.76 -46.65
N SER A 595 -10.83 -6.24 -47.08
CA SER A 595 -11.16 -6.44 -48.47
C SER A 595 -11.20 -5.14 -49.27
N LYS A 596 -11.74 -4.05 -48.66
CA LYS A 596 -11.71 -2.71 -49.24
C LYS A 596 -10.30 -2.15 -49.35
N LEU A 597 -9.46 -2.32 -48.31
CA LEU A 597 -8.06 -1.90 -48.31
C LEU A 597 -7.25 -2.66 -49.37
N LYS A 598 -7.46 -3.97 -49.52
CA LYS A 598 -6.82 -4.76 -50.60
C LYS A 598 -7.22 -4.29 -51.99
N LYS A 599 -8.46 -3.81 -52.19
CA LYS A 599 -8.91 -3.22 -53.49
C LYS A 599 -8.31 -1.83 -53.75
N LEU A 600 -8.01 -1.06 -52.68
CA LEU A 600 -7.41 0.28 -52.79
C LEU A 600 -5.89 0.22 -52.90
N TRP A 601 -5.27 -0.91 -52.59
CA TRP A 601 -3.81 -1.12 -52.67
C TRP A 601 -3.45 -2.28 -53.61
N PRO A 602 -3.42 -2.05 -54.94
CA PRO A 602 -3.16 -3.11 -55.91
C PRO A 602 -1.69 -3.49 -56.10
N PHE A 603 -0.79 -3.06 -55.17
CA PHE A 603 0.62 -3.38 -55.26
C PHE A 603 1.00 -4.56 -54.35
N GLY A 604 0.95 -5.79 -54.88
CA GLY A 604 1.45 -6.93 -54.10
C GLY A 604 1.11 -8.32 -54.67
N SER A 605 1.34 -8.59 -55.96
CA SER A 605 1.62 -9.93 -56.44
C SER A 605 2.23 -9.88 -57.85
N LYS A 606 3.50 -9.52 -57.94
CA LYS A 606 4.31 -10.06 -59.04
C LYS A 606 5.03 -11.27 -58.50
N GLU A 607 4.44 -12.43 -58.71
CA GLU A 607 5.18 -13.69 -58.69
C GLU A 607 6.37 -13.57 -59.67
N LYS A 608 7.55 -13.74 -59.16
CA LYS A 608 8.74 -14.02 -60.00
C LYS A 608 8.59 -15.44 -60.52
N LYS A 609 8.43 -15.54 -61.83
CA LYS A 609 8.76 -16.75 -62.60
C LYS A 609 10.27 -16.99 -62.55
#